data_c576fb822fac28314d17692131598b7e
#
_entry.id   c576fb822fac28314d17692131598b7e
#
_cell.length_a   1.000
_cell.length_b   1.000
_cell.length_c   1.000
_cell.angle_alpha   90.00
_cell.angle_beta   90.00
_cell.angle_gamma   90.00
#
_symmetry.space_group_name_H-M   'P 1'
#
loop_
_entity.id
_entity.type
_entity.pdbx_description
1 polymer ?
#
loop_
_entity_poly.entity_id
_entity_poly.type
_entity_poly.pdbx_seq_one_letter_code
_entity_poly.pdbx_strand_id
1 'polypeptide(L)'
;INYTTKVLFLSGTPFNLLNSFEEKEIYTWDYIMEQQAKMDWDKYHPLENNPYLDLPRLNIFTYNLDKMFPGYIDIADTAFNFREFFRVWTGDMSKDGKEMPFGNKVGDFVHKADVRRFLDLMCRKSDTSNYPFSKDEYINNFRHTFWIVPGIKEARALSKMLRDHPNYQMFKIVNVAGTGDDNGYEALE
;
A
#
# COMPACT_ATOMS: atom_id res chain seq x y z
N ILE A 1 42.60 -28.35 -19.53
CA ILE A 1 42.05 -27.01 -19.87
C ILE A 1 41.17 -26.61 -18.66
N ASN A 2 41.69 -25.66 -17.85
CA ASN A 2 40.89 -25.12 -16.75
C ASN A 2 39.88 -24.10 -17.34
N TYR A 3 38.63 -24.50 -17.43
CA TYR A 3 37.54 -23.56 -17.75
C TYR A 3 37.23 -22.76 -16.49
N THR A 4 37.57 -21.47 -16.50
CA THR A 4 37.12 -20.54 -15.46
C THR A 4 35.66 -20.18 -15.75
N THR A 5 34.73 -20.74 -15.02
CA THR A 5 33.31 -20.36 -15.10
C THR A 5 33.14 -19.02 -14.45
N LYS A 6 32.65 -18.03 -15.19
CA LYS A 6 32.22 -16.73 -14.62
C LYS A 6 30.75 -16.83 -14.28
N VAL A 7 30.38 -16.39 -13.09
CA VAL A 7 29.00 -16.43 -12.59
C VAL A 7 28.56 -15.00 -12.29
N LEU A 8 27.40 -14.62 -12.76
CA LEU A 8 26.76 -13.36 -12.47
C LEU A 8 25.52 -13.62 -11.59
N PHE A 9 25.46 -12.99 -10.43
CA PHE A 9 24.29 -13.00 -9.56
C PHE A 9 23.51 -11.70 -9.75
N LEU A 10 22.20 -11.82 -9.99
CA LEU A 10 21.29 -10.70 -10.12
C LEU A 10 20.23 -10.78 -9.01
N SER A 11 20.02 -9.69 -8.28
CA SER A 11 19.02 -9.63 -7.22
C SER A 11 18.47 -8.21 -7.08
N GLY A 12 17.15 -8.07 -6.97
CA GLY A 12 16.50 -6.81 -6.60
C GLY A 12 16.54 -6.52 -5.09
N THR A 13 16.85 -7.54 -4.26
CA THR A 13 16.93 -7.44 -2.80
C THR A 13 18.16 -8.17 -2.27
N PRO A 14 19.37 -7.62 -2.50
CA PRO A 14 20.62 -8.35 -2.32
C PRO A 14 21.10 -8.49 -0.86
N PHE A 15 20.33 -8.06 0.14
CA PHE A 15 20.77 -7.91 1.52
C PHE A 15 21.46 -9.13 2.12
N ASN A 16 21.02 -10.35 1.77
CA ASN A 16 21.63 -11.60 2.24
C ASN A 16 22.85 -12.04 1.43
N LEU A 17 23.08 -11.44 0.26
CA LEU A 17 24.16 -11.83 -0.66
C LEU A 17 25.36 -10.88 -0.57
N LEU A 18 25.18 -9.65 -0.15
CA LEU A 18 26.22 -8.62 -0.15
C LEU A 18 27.49 -9.03 0.61
N ASN A 19 27.31 -9.73 1.73
CA ASN A 19 28.42 -10.21 2.56
C ASN A 19 29.25 -11.35 1.93
N SER A 20 28.78 -11.90 0.81
CA SER A 20 29.44 -13.01 0.09
C SER A 20 30.39 -12.56 -0.99
N PHE A 21 30.48 -11.24 -1.25
CA PHE A 21 31.26 -10.64 -2.32
C PHE A 21 32.14 -9.51 -1.80
N GLU A 22 33.27 -9.26 -2.43
CA GLU A 22 34.05 -8.06 -2.18
C GLU A 22 33.37 -6.85 -2.85
N GLU A 23 33.50 -5.68 -2.27
CA GLU A 23 32.85 -4.44 -2.77
C GLU A 23 33.14 -4.17 -4.25
N LYS A 24 34.36 -4.45 -4.72
CA LYS A 24 34.76 -4.31 -6.13
C LYS A 24 34.08 -5.28 -7.09
N GLU A 25 33.44 -6.34 -6.57
CA GLU A 25 32.70 -7.35 -7.34
C GLU A 25 31.21 -7.05 -7.43
N ILE A 26 30.76 -6.01 -6.69
CA ILE A 26 29.35 -5.63 -6.60
C ILE A 26 29.10 -4.41 -7.48
N TYR A 27 28.13 -4.51 -8.37
CA TYR A 27 27.57 -3.37 -9.09
C TYR A 27 26.15 -3.13 -8.59
N THR A 28 25.89 -1.92 -8.15
CA THR A 28 24.57 -1.49 -7.68
C THR A 28 23.94 -0.55 -8.70
N TRP A 29 22.67 -0.78 -9.00
CA TRP A 29 21.81 0.12 -9.74
C TRP A 29 20.52 0.29 -8.97
N ASP A 30 20.36 1.41 -8.29
CA ASP A 30 19.21 1.70 -7.46
C ASP A 30 18.31 2.77 -8.08
N TYR A 31 17.17 3.02 -7.43
CA TYR A 31 16.21 4.03 -7.87
C TYR A 31 16.81 5.44 -7.94
N ILE A 32 17.71 5.80 -7.03
CA ILE A 32 18.34 7.13 -7.02
C ILE A 32 19.23 7.29 -8.25
N MET A 33 20.03 6.27 -8.55
CA MET A 33 20.90 6.25 -9.73
C MET A 33 20.08 6.28 -11.02
N GLU A 34 18.95 5.56 -11.08
CA GLU A 34 18.03 5.59 -12.20
C GLU A 34 17.43 6.99 -12.41
N GLN A 35 16.93 7.62 -11.37
CA GLN A 35 16.38 8.98 -11.47
C GLN A 35 17.45 10.02 -11.83
N GLN A 36 18.68 9.84 -11.35
CA GLN A 36 19.80 10.69 -11.73
C GLN A 36 20.16 10.51 -13.21
N ALA A 37 20.23 9.27 -13.69
CA ALA A 37 20.48 8.95 -15.10
C ALA A 37 19.37 9.55 -16.00
N LYS A 38 18.11 9.48 -15.56
CA LYS A 38 16.97 10.10 -16.25
C LYS A 38 17.12 11.60 -16.41
N MET A 39 17.59 12.30 -15.37
CA MET A 39 17.80 13.76 -15.40
C MET A 39 18.99 14.17 -16.24
N ASP A 40 20.05 13.38 -16.20
CA ASP A 40 21.31 13.71 -16.85
C ASP A 40 21.42 13.22 -18.29
N TRP A 41 20.52 12.31 -18.76
CA TRP A 41 20.60 11.71 -20.08
C TRP A 41 20.67 12.75 -21.19
N ASP A 42 19.74 13.68 -21.21
CA ASP A 42 19.63 14.69 -22.28
C ASP A 42 20.85 15.63 -22.34
N LYS A 43 21.56 15.78 -21.22
CA LYS A 43 22.79 16.55 -21.15
C LYS A 43 23.99 15.84 -21.81
N TYR A 44 24.08 14.52 -21.62
CA TYR A 44 25.19 13.73 -22.12
C TYR A 44 24.91 13.04 -23.45
N HIS A 45 23.63 12.92 -23.82
CA HIS A 45 23.14 12.24 -25.02
C HIS A 45 22.10 13.08 -25.77
N PRO A 46 22.43 14.33 -26.19
CA PRO A 46 21.44 15.31 -26.70
C PRO A 46 20.76 14.90 -28.03
N LEU A 47 21.30 13.91 -28.72
CA LEU A 47 20.77 13.41 -30.02
C LEU A 47 20.11 12.03 -29.90
N GLU A 48 20.03 11.46 -28.69
CA GLU A 48 19.48 10.15 -28.43
C GLU A 48 18.19 10.24 -27.61
N ASN A 49 17.27 9.32 -27.85
CA ASN A 49 16.08 9.23 -27.02
C ASN A 49 16.46 8.78 -25.60
N ASN A 50 15.90 9.46 -24.61
CA ASN A 50 16.14 9.11 -23.21
C ASN A 50 15.44 7.78 -22.85
N PRO A 51 16.17 6.67 -22.63
CA PRO A 51 15.58 5.36 -22.36
C PRO A 51 14.93 5.27 -20.97
N TYR A 52 15.21 6.22 -20.08
CA TYR A 52 14.66 6.27 -18.73
C TYR A 52 13.40 7.12 -18.63
N LEU A 53 12.95 7.77 -19.72
CA LEU A 53 11.87 8.74 -19.68
C LEU A 53 10.55 8.12 -19.18
N ASP A 54 10.26 6.91 -19.62
CA ASP A 54 9.03 6.19 -19.29
C ASP A 54 9.06 5.48 -17.91
N LEU A 55 10.22 5.47 -17.24
CA LEU A 55 10.32 4.87 -15.92
C LEU A 55 9.58 5.72 -14.88
N PRO A 56 8.74 5.11 -14.03
CA PRO A 56 7.87 5.84 -13.11
C PRO A 56 8.67 6.52 -11.99
N ARG A 57 8.18 7.67 -11.56
CA ARG A 57 8.68 8.33 -10.37
C ARG A 57 7.95 7.82 -9.13
N LEU A 58 8.72 7.42 -8.11
CA LEU A 58 8.17 7.09 -6.80
C LEU A 58 7.84 8.38 -6.03
N ASN A 59 6.59 8.50 -5.60
CA ASN A 59 6.15 9.55 -4.69
C ASN A 59 5.66 8.88 -3.40
N ILE A 60 6.19 9.32 -2.25
CA ILE A 60 5.81 8.79 -0.94
C ILE A 60 5.06 9.89 -0.20
N PHE A 61 3.82 9.60 0.20
CA PHE A 61 3.00 10.47 1.03
C PHE A 61 2.80 9.82 2.39
N THR A 62 2.98 10.60 3.46
CA THR A 62 2.74 10.14 4.83
C THR A 62 1.62 10.93 5.46
N TYR A 63 0.82 10.26 6.30
CA TYR A 63 -0.30 10.87 7.00
C TYR A 63 -0.15 10.64 8.49
N ASN A 64 -0.34 11.69 9.29
CA ASN A 64 -0.29 11.58 10.74
C ASN A 64 -1.67 11.15 11.26
N LEU A 65 -1.85 9.84 11.42
CA LEU A 65 -3.10 9.26 11.92
C LEU A 65 -3.31 9.50 13.43
N ASP A 66 -2.26 9.68 14.19
CA ASP A 66 -2.32 9.89 15.64
C ASP A 66 -3.12 11.15 16.00
N LYS A 67 -2.94 12.20 15.20
CA LYS A 67 -3.72 13.45 15.38
C LYS A 67 -5.18 13.32 14.97
N MET A 68 -5.46 12.43 14.03
CA MET A 68 -6.80 12.24 13.48
C MET A 68 -7.64 11.28 14.32
N PHE A 69 -6.98 10.27 14.87
CA PHE A 69 -7.59 9.17 15.64
C PHE A 69 -6.77 8.86 16.90
N PRO A 70 -6.72 9.79 17.89
CA PRO A 70 -5.86 9.65 19.07
C PRO A 70 -6.20 8.45 19.95
N GLY A 71 -7.42 7.92 19.83
CA GLY A 71 -7.87 6.73 20.60
C GLY A 71 -7.19 5.41 20.19
N TYR A 72 -6.39 5.40 19.13
CA TYR A 72 -5.73 4.19 18.61
C TYR A 72 -4.21 4.22 18.74
N ILE A 73 -3.68 5.10 19.57
CA ILE A 73 -2.25 5.13 19.86
C ILE A 73 -1.94 4.04 20.89
N ASP A 74 -1.01 3.16 20.56
CA ASP A 74 -0.46 2.25 21.55
C ASP A 74 0.50 3.01 22.47
N ILE A 75 0.14 3.09 23.73
CA ILE A 75 0.91 3.86 24.74
C ILE A 75 2.31 3.27 24.92
N ALA A 76 2.45 1.96 24.77
CA ALA A 76 3.73 1.29 24.92
C ALA A 76 4.69 1.56 23.74
N ASP A 77 4.14 1.56 22.51
CA ASP A 77 4.93 1.69 21.29
C ASP A 77 4.92 3.11 20.71
N THR A 78 4.10 4.01 21.24
CA THR A 78 3.87 5.37 20.69
C THR A 78 3.50 5.35 19.20
N ALA A 79 2.93 4.26 18.72
CA ALA A 79 2.60 4.00 17.34
C ALA A 79 1.09 3.81 17.15
N PHE A 80 0.59 4.10 15.95
CA PHE A 80 -0.80 3.89 15.61
C PHE A 80 -1.12 2.39 15.52
N ASN A 81 -2.10 1.93 16.30
CA ASN A 81 -2.51 0.55 16.35
C ASN A 81 -3.49 0.20 15.21
N PHE A 82 -2.96 -0.13 14.04
CA PHE A 82 -3.76 -0.53 12.88
C PHE A 82 -4.61 -1.78 13.13
N ARG A 83 -4.15 -2.72 13.96
CA ARG A 83 -4.91 -3.94 14.27
C ARG A 83 -6.17 -3.61 15.04
N GLU A 84 -6.09 -2.70 16.03
CA GLU A 84 -7.26 -2.25 16.76
C GLU A 84 -8.17 -1.38 15.89
N PHE A 85 -7.61 -0.46 15.11
CA PHE A 85 -8.39 0.42 14.23
C PHE A 85 -9.24 -0.36 13.21
N PHE A 86 -8.68 -1.39 12.59
CA PHE A 86 -9.37 -2.25 11.62
C PHE A 86 -9.99 -3.51 12.24
N ARG A 87 -10.04 -3.64 13.56
CA ARG A 87 -10.59 -4.83 14.22
C ARG A 87 -12.02 -5.10 13.80
N VAL A 88 -12.34 -6.36 13.53
CA VAL A 88 -13.67 -6.83 13.14
C VAL A 88 -14.32 -7.66 14.25
N TRP A 89 -15.63 -7.62 14.32
CA TRP A 89 -16.40 -8.47 15.23
C TRP A 89 -16.26 -9.95 14.86
N THR A 90 -15.88 -10.77 15.82
CA THR A 90 -15.78 -12.22 15.66
C THR A 90 -17.03 -12.95 16.09
N GLY A 91 -17.89 -12.33 16.89
CA GLY A 91 -19.03 -12.95 17.53
C GLY A 91 -18.67 -13.79 18.76
N ASP A 92 -17.39 -13.83 19.10
CA ASP A 92 -16.87 -14.54 20.29
C ASP A 92 -16.50 -13.50 21.35
N MET A 93 -17.31 -13.43 22.40
CA MET A 93 -17.14 -12.45 23.48
C MET A 93 -15.74 -12.49 24.13
N SER A 94 -15.11 -13.68 24.14
CA SER A 94 -13.76 -13.84 24.70
C SER A 94 -12.69 -13.14 23.84
N LYS A 95 -12.91 -13.06 22.54
CA LYS A 95 -12.01 -12.40 21.58
C LYS A 95 -12.37 -10.93 21.38
N ASP A 96 -13.67 -10.64 21.40
CA ASP A 96 -14.17 -9.28 21.19
C ASP A 96 -14.01 -8.41 22.44
N GLY A 97 -13.87 -9.03 23.64
CA GLY A 97 -13.71 -8.35 24.92
C GLY A 97 -14.99 -7.66 25.43
N LYS A 98 -16.05 -7.67 24.62
CA LYS A 98 -17.36 -7.10 24.95
C LYS A 98 -18.42 -7.72 24.06
N GLU A 99 -19.67 -7.59 24.46
CA GLU A 99 -20.81 -8.02 23.66
C GLU A 99 -20.96 -7.15 22.40
N MET A 100 -21.26 -7.82 21.28
CA MET A 100 -21.47 -7.12 20.01
C MET A 100 -22.81 -6.36 20.07
N PRO A 101 -22.82 -5.03 19.80
CA PRO A 101 -24.03 -4.24 19.85
C PRO A 101 -25.09 -4.71 18.85
N PHE A 102 -26.37 -4.54 19.22
CA PHE A 102 -27.49 -4.86 18.34
C PHE A 102 -27.35 -4.13 16.99
N GLY A 103 -27.61 -4.85 15.90
CA GLY A 103 -27.50 -4.33 14.53
C GLY A 103 -26.13 -4.51 13.87
N ASN A 104 -25.06 -4.84 14.63
CA ASN A 104 -23.79 -5.25 14.06
C ASN A 104 -23.80 -6.73 13.66
N LYS A 105 -22.90 -7.10 12.75
CA LYS A 105 -22.74 -8.48 12.28
C LYS A 105 -21.31 -8.93 12.46
N VAL A 106 -21.11 -10.23 12.61
CA VAL A 106 -19.78 -10.84 12.53
C VAL A 106 -19.14 -10.44 11.21
N GLY A 107 -17.89 -9.99 11.27
CA GLY A 107 -17.15 -9.46 10.12
C GLY A 107 -17.34 -7.97 9.84
N ASP A 108 -18.24 -7.27 10.54
CA ASP A 108 -18.28 -5.79 10.50
C ASP A 108 -17.15 -5.21 11.37
N PHE A 109 -16.65 -4.03 11.01
CA PHE A 109 -15.67 -3.34 11.85
C PHE A 109 -16.22 -2.98 13.23
N VAL A 110 -15.44 -3.22 14.26
CA VAL A 110 -15.75 -2.76 15.63
C VAL A 110 -15.83 -1.24 15.68
N HIS A 111 -14.93 -0.58 14.97
CA HIS A 111 -14.79 0.87 14.87
C HIS A 111 -15.29 1.39 13.51
N LYS A 112 -16.45 0.90 13.07
CA LYS A 112 -17.02 1.18 11.75
C LYS A 112 -17.10 2.67 11.42
N ALA A 113 -17.47 3.50 12.38
CA ALA A 113 -17.59 4.94 12.19
C ALA A 113 -16.23 5.61 11.91
N ASP A 114 -15.18 5.19 12.61
CA ASP A 114 -13.84 5.74 12.44
C ASP A 114 -13.21 5.29 11.13
N VAL A 115 -13.37 4.01 10.78
CA VAL A 115 -12.90 3.50 9.47
C VAL A 115 -13.63 4.24 8.33
N ARG A 116 -14.96 4.44 8.44
CA ARG A 116 -15.69 5.21 7.44
C ARG A 116 -15.21 6.66 7.37
N ARG A 117 -15.01 7.30 8.52
CA ARG A 117 -14.45 8.67 8.57
C ARG A 117 -13.06 8.75 7.92
N PHE A 118 -12.23 7.75 8.11
CA PHE A 118 -10.93 7.66 7.42
C PHE A 118 -11.10 7.62 5.90
N LEU A 119 -12.01 6.78 5.38
CA LEU A 119 -12.31 6.72 3.95
C LEU A 119 -12.86 8.04 3.41
N ASP A 120 -13.76 8.69 4.15
CA ASP A 120 -14.30 10.01 3.78
C ASP A 120 -13.19 11.07 3.70
N LEU A 121 -12.25 11.05 4.64
CA LEU A 121 -11.12 11.98 4.65
C LEU A 121 -10.20 11.80 3.42
N MET A 122 -9.96 10.55 3.00
CA MET A 122 -9.15 10.27 1.81
C MET A 122 -9.76 10.83 0.51
N CYS A 123 -11.09 10.98 0.47
CA CYS A 123 -11.85 11.51 -0.66
C CYS A 123 -12.22 12.99 -0.52
N ARG A 124 -11.93 13.61 0.62
CA ARG A 124 -12.32 14.98 0.88
C ARG A 124 -11.62 15.94 -0.07
N LYS A 125 -12.38 16.59 -0.95
CA LYS A 125 -11.86 17.57 -1.89
C LYS A 125 -11.21 18.74 -1.17
N SER A 126 -9.95 19.03 -1.51
CA SER A 126 -9.18 20.11 -0.92
C SER A 126 -7.94 20.40 -1.78
N ASP A 127 -7.68 21.66 -2.04
CA ASP A 127 -6.50 22.12 -2.80
C ASP A 127 -5.20 21.95 -2.00
N THR A 128 -5.29 21.85 -0.68
CA THR A 128 -4.15 21.73 0.23
C THR A 128 -3.90 20.29 0.71
N SER A 129 -4.80 19.36 0.39
CA SER A 129 -4.68 17.96 0.80
C SER A 129 -3.82 17.16 -0.16
N ASN A 130 -3.04 16.24 0.40
CA ASN A 130 -2.27 15.23 -0.34
C ASN A 130 -2.92 13.84 -0.27
N TYR A 131 -4.17 13.74 0.17
CA TYR A 131 -4.87 12.45 0.18
C TYR A 131 -5.12 11.94 -1.25
N PRO A 132 -5.06 10.62 -1.46
CA PRO A 132 -5.06 10.02 -2.81
C PRO A 132 -6.23 10.42 -3.70
N PHE A 133 -7.40 10.60 -3.12
CA PHE A 133 -8.63 10.88 -3.87
C PHE A 133 -9.17 12.30 -3.65
N SER A 134 -8.33 13.20 -3.14
CA SER A 134 -8.73 14.57 -2.82
C SER A 134 -8.80 15.50 -4.02
N LYS A 135 -8.13 15.18 -5.12
CA LYS A 135 -8.08 15.96 -6.37
C LYS A 135 -8.35 15.06 -7.57
N ASP A 136 -8.98 15.59 -8.58
CA ASP A 136 -9.28 14.84 -9.81
C ASP A 136 -8.00 14.39 -10.55
N GLU A 137 -6.95 15.20 -10.52
CA GLU A 137 -5.63 14.83 -11.00
C GLU A 137 -5.09 13.56 -10.29
N TYR A 138 -5.23 13.50 -8.97
CA TYR A 138 -4.78 12.35 -8.18
C TYR A 138 -5.60 11.10 -8.48
N ILE A 139 -6.91 11.21 -8.70
CA ILE A 139 -7.76 10.09 -9.08
C ILE A 139 -7.25 9.45 -10.38
N ASN A 140 -6.84 10.24 -11.36
CA ASN A 140 -6.28 9.73 -12.61
C ASN A 140 -4.94 9.00 -12.41
N ASN A 141 -4.12 9.46 -11.47
CA ASN A 141 -2.85 8.84 -11.13
C ASN A 141 -3.02 7.55 -10.30
N PHE A 142 -4.11 7.44 -9.53
CA PHE A 142 -4.41 6.30 -8.65
C PHE A 142 -5.47 5.35 -9.26
N ARG A 143 -5.44 5.12 -10.56
CA ARG A 143 -6.36 4.18 -11.24
C ARG A 143 -6.25 2.76 -10.72
N HIS A 144 -5.05 2.35 -10.31
CA HIS A 144 -4.76 1.07 -9.68
C HIS A 144 -4.17 1.32 -8.30
N THR A 145 -4.83 0.84 -7.27
CA THR A 145 -4.38 0.97 -5.88
C THR A 145 -4.33 -0.40 -5.23
N PHE A 146 -3.31 -0.60 -4.40
CA PHE A 146 -3.16 -1.80 -3.60
C PHE A 146 -3.26 -1.44 -2.12
N TRP A 147 -4.19 -2.06 -1.41
CA TRP A 147 -4.48 -1.80 -0.02
C TRP A 147 -3.99 -2.95 0.85
N ILE A 148 -3.08 -2.67 1.77
CA ILE A 148 -2.60 -3.64 2.74
C ILE A 148 -3.27 -3.35 4.07
N VAL A 149 -3.92 -4.37 4.63
CA VAL A 149 -4.61 -4.32 5.93
C VAL A 149 -4.14 -5.47 6.82
N PRO A 150 -4.38 -5.39 8.15
CA PRO A 150 -3.78 -6.33 9.11
C PRO A 150 -4.11 -7.82 8.91
N GLY A 151 -5.22 -8.15 8.25
CA GLY A 151 -5.60 -9.54 8.07
C GLY A 151 -6.71 -9.78 7.05
N ILE A 152 -7.03 -11.06 6.81
CA ILE A 152 -8.02 -11.50 5.81
C ILE A 152 -9.44 -11.03 6.16
N LYS A 153 -9.82 -11.08 7.44
CA LYS A 153 -11.14 -10.64 7.91
C LYS A 153 -11.31 -9.15 7.73
N GLU A 154 -10.27 -8.38 8.00
CA GLU A 154 -10.18 -6.95 7.83
C GLU A 154 -10.26 -6.56 6.35
N ALA A 155 -9.61 -7.32 5.47
CA ALA A 155 -9.68 -7.12 4.02
C ALA A 155 -11.11 -7.34 3.49
N ARG A 156 -11.81 -8.37 3.98
CA ARG A 156 -13.23 -8.61 3.65
C ARG A 156 -14.13 -7.48 4.10
N ALA A 157 -13.96 -7.03 5.34
CA ALA A 157 -14.75 -5.92 5.89
C ALA A 157 -14.50 -4.63 5.12
N LEU A 158 -13.24 -4.36 4.77
CA LEU A 158 -12.87 -3.16 4.02
C LEU A 158 -13.39 -3.19 2.58
N SER A 159 -13.22 -4.30 1.87
CA SER A 159 -13.72 -4.43 0.50
C SER A 159 -15.24 -4.22 0.42
N LYS A 160 -15.99 -4.79 1.38
CA LYS A 160 -17.43 -4.55 1.50
C LYS A 160 -17.74 -3.07 1.75
N MET A 161 -17.03 -2.44 2.71
CA MET A 161 -17.26 -1.02 3.02
C MET A 161 -16.92 -0.11 1.83
N LEU A 162 -15.87 -0.41 1.07
CA LEU A 162 -15.50 0.34 -0.13
C LEU A 162 -16.57 0.21 -1.24
N ARG A 163 -17.10 -1.00 -1.47
CA ARG A 163 -18.19 -1.23 -2.45
C ARG A 163 -19.47 -0.45 -2.09
N ASP A 164 -19.75 -0.33 -0.80
CA ASP A 164 -20.93 0.39 -0.29
C ASP A 164 -20.69 1.92 -0.17
N HIS A 165 -19.46 2.38 -0.36
CA HIS A 165 -19.10 3.78 -0.14
C HIS A 165 -19.26 4.61 -1.43
N PRO A 166 -20.04 5.70 -1.42
CA PRO A 166 -20.39 6.44 -2.63
C PRO A 166 -19.18 6.95 -3.43
N ASN A 167 -18.12 7.38 -2.76
CA ASN A 167 -16.93 7.93 -3.41
C ASN A 167 -16.01 6.87 -4.02
N TYR A 168 -16.20 5.58 -3.71
CA TYR A 168 -15.38 4.49 -4.25
C TYR A 168 -16.11 3.65 -5.30
N GLN A 169 -17.39 3.91 -5.58
CA GLN A 169 -18.18 3.18 -6.57
C GLN A 169 -17.63 3.28 -8.00
N MET A 170 -16.78 4.28 -8.27
CA MET A 170 -16.10 4.41 -9.56
C MET A 170 -15.00 3.38 -9.79
N PHE A 171 -14.56 2.69 -8.73
CA PHE A 171 -13.49 1.70 -8.80
C PHE A 171 -14.04 0.29 -8.77
N LYS A 172 -13.40 -0.62 -9.51
CA LYS A 172 -13.60 -2.07 -9.36
C LYS A 172 -12.86 -2.50 -8.08
N ILE A 173 -13.59 -2.89 -7.04
CA ILE A 173 -13.04 -3.34 -5.77
C ILE A 173 -12.85 -4.85 -5.82
N VAL A 174 -11.60 -5.31 -5.70
CA VAL A 174 -11.20 -6.71 -5.73
C VAL A 174 -10.54 -7.08 -4.41
N ASN A 175 -11.00 -8.14 -3.76
CA ASN A 175 -10.39 -8.68 -2.56
C ASN A 175 -9.69 -10.01 -2.87
N VAL A 176 -8.37 -10.01 -2.84
CA VAL A 176 -7.52 -11.18 -3.10
C VAL A 176 -6.92 -11.76 -1.83
N ALA A 177 -7.34 -11.29 -0.65
CA ALA A 177 -6.86 -11.77 0.63
C ALA A 177 -7.46 -13.13 1.00
N GLY A 178 -6.66 -14.16 1.09
CA GLY A 178 -7.09 -15.51 1.45
C GLY A 178 -7.79 -16.25 0.31
N THR A 179 -8.53 -17.29 0.66
CA THR A 179 -9.35 -18.05 -0.29
C THR A 179 -10.79 -17.56 -0.22
N GLY A 180 -11.28 -16.84 -1.22
CA GLY A 180 -12.65 -16.91 -1.38
C GLY A 180 -13.59 -15.74 -1.53
N ASP A 181 -13.15 -14.51 -1.66
CA ASP A 181 -14.10 -13.46 -2.00
C ASP A 181 -14.10 -13.16 -3.50
N ASP A 182 -12.92 -13.07 -4.10
CA ASP A 182 -12.77 -12.85 -5.52
C ASP A 182 -11.66 -13.79 -6.05
N ASN A 183 -11.91 -14.46 -7.15
CA ASN A 183 -10.87 -15.25 -7.79
C ASN A 183 -9.84 -14.31 -8.41
N GLY A 184 -8.61 -14.33 -7.89
CA GLY A 184 -7.60 -13.33 -8.22
C GLY A 184 -7.31 -13.18 -9.72
N TYR A 185 -7.43 -14.25 -10.50
CA TYR A 185 -7.22 -14.20 -11.95
C TYR A 185 -8.44 -13.63 -12.71
N GLU A 186 -9.65 -14.05 -12.36
CA GLU A 186 -10.88 -13.56 -13.00
C GLU A 186 -11.24 -12.13 -12.58
N ALA A 187 -10.73 -11.69 -11.44
CA ALA A 187 -11.00 -10.35 -10.93
C ALA A 187 -10.13 -9.27 -11.58
N LEU A 188 -9.01 -9.65 -12.21
CA LEU A 188 -8.08 -8.73 -12.87
C LEU A 188 -8.40 -8.52 -14.36
N GLU A 189 -9.24 -9.36 -14.95
CA GLU A 189 -9.81 -9.17 -16.30
C GLU A 189 -11.02 -8.20 -16.25
#